data_334838732d3a14868319463019160a4a
#
_entry.id   334838732d3a14868319463019160a4a
#
_cell.length_a   1.000
_cell.length_b   1.000
_cell.length_c   1.000
_cell.angle_alpha   90.00
_cell.angle_beta   90.00
_cell.angle_gamma   90.00
#
_symmetry.space_group_name_H-M   'P 1'
#
loop_
_entity.id
_entity.type
_entity.pdbx_description
1 polymer ?
#
loop_
_entity_poly.entity_id
_entity_poly.type
_entity_poly.pdbx_seq_one_letter_code
_entity_poly.pdbx_strand_id
1 'polypeptide(L)'
;MSIALITGGSGHVGANLVRELSNRGYIVRCIDFDGDHRAFEGYDVELIKGSVTDVESLDKAFTGVDVVFHTAAIISLERKNRDLIRSVNVDGTKNVCEMALKHKISKLIHFSSVDAFIREPLDAPLLEDRSLVVDQNTVPYDLSKADAQRIVLEYCERGLDASIIHPSGIFGPNDFKPSLFGQEFLNIAKGKRPYSINVGYDYVDVRDLCETAVNCIEKGVNKQNYIVGGNYMDFVYMAEVMAEVLGKKLMRGTLPFFTIYLSLPIYYLQSLFSNAPRAITLDSIHTIKVQNKNIPSQLAKDQLGHSPRSVEETITDTLKFFKESGSLD
;
A
#
# COMPACT_ATOMS: atom_id res chain seq x y z
N MET A 1 12.78 -26.00 3.89
CA MET A 1 11.81 -24.91 4.03
C MET A 1 12.25 -23.78 3.13
N SER A 2 11.33 -23.18 2.41
CA SER A 2 11.66 -22.05 1.51
C SER A 2 11.78 -20.74 2.29
N ILE A 3 12.76 -19.91 1.90
CA ILE A 3 13.00 -18.61 2.51
C ILE A 3 12.30 -17.53 1.68
N ALA A 4 11.40 -16.77 2.31
CA ALA A 4 10.72 -15.64 1.72
C ALA A 4 11.33 -14.32 2.26
N LEU A 5 11.85 -13.48 1.38
CA LEU A 5 12.35 -12.15 1.71
C LEU A 5 11.27 -11.10 1.51
N ILE A 6 11.06 -10.27 2.53
CA ILE A 6 10.18 -9.09 2.44
C ILE A 6 11.05 -7.84 2.55
N THR A 7 11.01 -6.95 1.56
CA THR A 7 11.57 -5.61 1.68
C THR A 7 10.52 -4.68 2.28
N GLY A 8 10.87 -3.93 3.33
CA GLY A 8 9.91 -3.09 4.06
C GLY A 8 8.98 -3.89 4.98
N GLY A 9 9.55 -4.88 5.68
CA GLY A 9 8.82 -5.83 6.53
C GLY A 9 8.02 -5.19 7.66
N SER A 10 8.48 -4.07 8.22
CA SER A 10 7.78 -3.35 9.31
C SER A 10 6.64 -2.45 8.84
N GLY A 11 6.49 -2.25 7.52
CA GLY A 11 5.36 -1.51 6.94
C GLY A 11 4.05 -2.28 7.08
N HIS A 12 2.92 -1.62 6.83
CA HIS A 12 1.58 -2.21 6.99
C HIS A 12 1.40 -3.52 6.19
N VAL A 13 1.76 -3.52 4.90
CA VAL A 13 1.71 -4.73 4.05
C VAL A 13 2.75 -5.75 4.52
N GLY A 14 3.99 -5.31 4.78
CA GLY A 14 5.07 -6.19 5.23
C GLY A 14 4.74 -6.94 6.51
N ALA A 15 4.19 -6.25 7.52
CA ALA A 15 3.77 -6.85 8.78
C ALA A 15 2.68 -7.93 8.60
N ASN A 16 1.77 -7.75 7.64
CA ASN A 16 0.74 -8.75 7.32
C ASN A 16 1.30 -9.91 6.48
N LEU A 17 2.26 -9.64 5.57
CA LEU A 17 2.98 -10.70 4.85
C LEU A 17 3.80 -11.59 5.79
N VAL A 18 4.44 -11.02 6.83
CA VAL A 18 5.13 -11.81 7.86
C VAL A 18 4.19 -12.85 8.46
N ARG A 19 2.98 -12.44 8.83
CA ARG A 19 1.96 -13.33 9.40
C ARG A 19 1.52 -14.40 8.42
N GLU A 20 1.18 -14.00 7.23
CA GLU A 20 0.67 -14.91 6.19
C GLU A 20 1.72 -15.95 5.78
N LEU A 21 2.96 -15.53 5.54
CA LEU A 21 4.06 -16.43 5.15
C LEU A 21 4.46 -17.36 6.28
N SER A 22 4.55 -16.86 7.52
CA SER A 22 4.85 -17.71 8.69
C SER A 22 3.77 -18.77 8.90
N ASN A 23 2.49 -18.40 8.76
CA ASN A 23 1.37 -19.35 8.88
C ASN A 23 1.40 -20.43 7.79
N ARG A 24 1.98 -20.13 6.61
CA ARG A 24 2.19 -21.10 5.52
C ARG A 24 3.52 -21.88 5.63
N GLY A 25 4.28 -21.69 6.69
CA GLY A 25 5.51 -22.46 6.98
C GLY A 25 6.75 -21.98 6.23
N TYR A 26 6.77 -20.76 5.71
CA TYR A 26 7.99 -20.15 5.17
C TYR A 26 8.91 -19.68 6.29
N ILE A 27 10.22 -19.75 6.07
CA ILE A 27 11.19 -18.98 6.84
C ILE A 27 11.11 -17.54 6.34
N VAL A 28 10.77 -16.61 7.23
CA VAL A 28 10.56 -15.21 6.85
C VAL A 28 11.81 -14.40 7.17
N ARG A 29 12.35 -13.75 6.15
CA ARG A 29 13.42 -12.76 6.28
C ARG A 29 12.90 -11.39 5.88
N CYS A 30 13.24 -10.37 6.65
CA CYS A 30 12.90 -8.98 6.35
C CYS A 30 14.16 -8.14 6.20
N ILE A 31 14.18 -7.25 5.21
CA ILE A 31 15.13 -6.14 5.18
C ILE A 31 14.36 -4.85 5.42
N ASP A 32 14.80 -4.09 6.45
CA ASP A 32 14.15 -2.85 6.85
C ASP A 32 15.18 -1.85 7.38
N PHE A 33 14.90 -0.55 7.16
CA PHE A 33 15.82 0.51 7.56
C PHE A 33 15.70 0.84 9.05
N ASP A 34 14.48 1.04 9.53
CA ASP A 34 14.18 1.42 10.92
C ASP A 34 12.80 0.87 11.30
N GLY A 35 12.77 -0.46 11.52
CA GLY A 35 11.53 -1.19 11.70
C GLY A 35 10.92 -1.02 13.09
N ASP A 36 9.60 -0.91 13.16
CA ASP A 36 8.87 -1.11 14.40
C ASP A 36 8.85 -2.61 14.72
N HIS A 37 9.60 -3.03 15.74
CA HIS A 37 9.72 -4.43 16.12
C HIS A 37 8.38 -5.08 16.51
N ARG A 38 7.37 -4.30 16.90
CA ARG A 38 6.01 -4.80 17.17
C ARG A 38 5.39 -5.47 15.93
N ALA A 39 5.82 -5.09 14.72
CA ALA A 39 5.39 -5.71 13.47
C ALA A 39 5.73 -7.20 13.41
N PHE A 40 6.76 -7.64 14.13
CA PHE A 40 7.28 -9.01 14.13
C PHE A 40 6.96 -9.79 15.40
N GLU A 41 6.30 -9.17 16.36
CA GLU A 41 6.01 -9.80 17.67
C GLU A 41 5.19 -11.08 17.50
N GLY A 42 5.67 -12.16 18.12
CA GLY A 42 5.07 -13.49 18.03
C GLY A 42 5.48 -14.30 16.79
N TYR A 43 6.37 -13.81 15.94
CA TYR A 43 6.86 -14.49 14.73
C TYR A 43 8.38 -14.56 14.73
N ASP A 44 8.91 -15.70 14.25
CA ASP A 44 10.35 -15.87 14.05
C ASP A 44 10.76 -15.25 12.71
N VAL A 45 11.37 -14.07 12.76
CA VAL A 45 11.74 -13.28 11.58
C VAL A 45 13.24 -13.00 11.60
N GLU A 46 13.92 -13.41 10.56
CA GLU A 46 15.32 -13.01 10.34
C GLU A 46 15.36 -11.55 9.84
N LEU A 47 15.69 -10.62 10.73
CA LEU A 47 15.74 -9.21 10.41
C LEU A 47 17.15 -8.77 9.99
N ILE A 48 17.26 -8.22 8.79
CA ILE A 48 18.46 -7.57 8.26
C ILE A 48 18.23 -6.06 8.25
N LYS A 49 19.05 -5.34 9.02
CA LYS A 49 19.02 -3.88 8.97
C LYS A 49 19.68 -3.39 7.67
N GLY A 50 18.90 -2.69 6.85
CA GLY A 50 19.37 -2.21 5.56
C GLY A 50 18.29 -1.47 4.78
N SER A 51 18.62 -1.12 3.54
CA SER A 51 17.74 -0.36 2.65
C SER A 51 17.79 -0.94 1.24
N VAL A 52 16.70 -0.81 0.48
CA VAL A 52 16.69 -1.14 -0.96
C VAL A 52 17.63 -0.25 -1.78
N THR A 53 18.10 0.86 -1.22
CA THR A 53 19.10 1.74 -1.82
C THR A 53 20.54 1.36 -1.44
N ASP A 54 20.73 0.43 -0.51
CA ASP A 54 22.02 -0.08 -0.09
C ASP A 54 22.24 -1.51 -0.67
N VAL A 55 23.01 -1.58 -1.74
CA VAL A 55 23.28 -2.81 -2.49
C VAL A 55 23.97 -3.86 -1.62
N GLU A 56 24.84 -3.46 -0.68
CA GLU A 56 25.55 -4.43 0.18
C GLU A 56 24.58 -5.10 1.17
N SER A 57 23.69 -4.32 1.79
CA SER A 57 22.67 -4.88 2.68
C SER A 57 21.66 -5.76 1.94
N LEU A 58 21.30 -5.38 0.69
CA LEU A 58 20.46 -6.21 -0.16
C LEU A 58 21.12 -7.53 -0.52
N ASP A 59 22.39 -7.53 -0.92
CA ASP A 59 23.12 -8.74 -1.29
C ASP A 59 23.15 -9.76 -0.13
N LYS A 60 23.36 -9.27 1.09
CA LYS A 60 23.26 -10.11 2.31
C LYS A 60 21.84 -10.64 2.51
N ALA A 61 20.82 -9.78 2.31
CA ALA A 61 19.43 -10.17 2.49
C ALA A 61 18.97 -11.24 1.50
N PHE A 62 19.47 -11.23 0.27
CA PHE A 62 19.10 -12.17 -0.79
C PHE A 62 19.80 -13.53 -0.68
N THR A 63 20.82 -13.68 0.16
CA THR A 63 21.57 -14.95 0.26
C THR A 63 20.68 -16.11 0.68
N GLY A 64 20.51 -17.11 -0.20
CA GLY A 64 19.70 -18.30 0.03
C GLY A 64 18.18 -18.10 -0.02
N VAL A 65 17.71 -16.95 -0.51
CA VAL A 65 16.28 -16.64 -0.65
C VAL A 65 15.68 -17.36 -1.87
N ASP A 66 14.48 -17.88 -1.73
CA ASP A 66 13.72 -18.51 -2.81
C ASP A 66 12.75 -17.54 -3.48
N VAL A 67 12.01 -16.75 -2.69
CA VAL A 67 11.00 -15.81 -3.18
C VAL A 67 11.13 -14.44 -2.52
N VAL A 68 10.75 -13.38 -3.25
CA VAL A 68 10.86 -12.00 -2.77
C VAL A 68 9.53 -11.27 -2.89
N PHE A 69 9.11 -10.63 -1.81
CA PHE A 69 8.00 -9.69 -1.77
C PHE A 69 8.55 -8.27 -1.66
N HIS A 70 8.47 -7.51 -2.75
CA HIS A 70 9.00 -6.15 -2.79
C HIS A 70 7.92 -5.15 -2.45
N THR A 71 7.81 -4.80 -1.15
CA THR A 71 6.82 -3.85 -0.62
C THR A 71 7.42 -2.52 -0.20
N ALA A 72 8.74 -2.42 -0.10
CA ALA A 72 9.43 -1.18 0.28
C ALA A 72 9.11 -0.05 -0.69
N ALA A 73 8.49 1.01 -0.18
CA ALA A 73 8.20 2.22 -0.94
C ALA A 73 7.97 3.41 -0.01
N ILE A 74 8.24 4.60 -0.52
CA ILE A 74 7.83 5.86 0.11
C ILE A 74 6.56 6.35 -0.55
N ILE A 75 5.52 6.57 0.27
CA ILE A 75 4.24 7.13 -0.16
C ILE A 75 4.22 8.61 0.24
N SER A 76 4.27 9.50 -0.73
CA SER A 76 4.14 10.94 -0.51
C SER A 76 3.54 11.62 -1.72
N LEU A 77 2.57 12.50 -1.48
CA LEU A 77 1.95 13.34 -2.51
C LEU A 77 2.70 14.68 -2.68
N GLU A 78 3.70 14.94 -1.85
CA GLU A 78 4.43 16.22 -1.88
C GLU A 78 5.54 16.21 -2.93
N ARG A 79 5.49 17.17 -3.85
CA ARG A 79 6.48 17.32 -4.95
C ARG A 79 7.91 17.55 -4.47
N LYS A 80 8.09 18.12 -3.26
CA LYS A 80 9.43 18.32 -2.67
C LYS A 80 10.16 17.01 -2.37
N ASN A 81 9.43 15.89 -2.24
CA ASN A 81 10.00 14.57 -1.94
C ASN A 81 10.31 13.76 -3.21
N ARG A 82 10.20 14.34 -4.40
CA ARG A 82 10.35 13.63 -5.69
C ARG A 82 11.65 12.83 -5.77
N ASP A 83 12.78 13.42 -5.41
CA ASP A 83 14.08 12.77 -5.53
C ASP A 83 14.20 11.58 -4.56
N LEU A 84 13.72 11.75 -3.33
CA LEU A 84 13.69 10.67 -2.35
C LEU A 84 12.75 9.53 -2.79
N ILE A 85 11.55 9.87 -3.28
CA ILE A 85 10.59 8.88 -3.82
C ILE A 85 11.24 8.13 -5.00
N ARG A 86 11.89 8.83 -5.92
CA ARG A 86 12.57 8.19 -7.05
C ARG A 86 13.69 7.26 -6.58
N SER A 87 14.55 7.73 -5.69
CA SER A 87 15.66 6.94 -5.17
C SER A 87 15.20 5.62 -4.52
N VAL A 88 14.14 5.67 -3.70
CA VAL A 88 13.65 4.47 -3.01
C VAL A 88 12.77 3.61 -3.92
N ASN A 89 11.76 4.22 -4.57
CA ASN A 89 10.76 3.44 -5.28
C ASN A 89 11.25 2.95 -6.65
N VAL A 90 12.11 3.73 -7.34
CA VAL A 90 12.58 3.42 -8.69
C VAL A 90 13.96 2.76 -8.65
N ASP A 91 14.97 3.47 -8.12
CA ASP A 91 16.33 2.96 -8.08
C ASP A 91 16.45 1.78 -7.10
N GLY A 92 15.70 1.82 -5.96
CA GLY A 92 15.57 0.69 -5.05
C GLY A 92 14.95 -0.53 -5.70
N THR A 93 13.90 -0.39 -6.51
CA THR A 93 13.31 -1.50 -7.28
C THR A 93 14.31 -2.08 -8.28
N LYS A 94 15.09 -1.23 -8.94
CA LYS A 94 16.16 -1.68 -9.83
C LYS A 94 17.18 -2.56 -9.09
N ASN A 95 17.64 -2.12 -7.92
CA ASN A 95 18.58 -2.89 -7.10
C ASN A 95 17.98 -4.25 -6.67
N VAL A 96 16.70 -4.27 -6.28
CA VAL A 96 15.99 -5.51 -5.94
C VAL A 96 15.95 -6.46 -7.14
N CYS A 97 15.63 -5.98 -8.34
CA CYS A 97 15.62 -6.81 -9.55
C CYS A 97 17.03 -7.33 -9.92
N GLU A 98 18.08 -6.51 -9.75
CA GLU A 98 19.46 -6.94 -9.96
C GLU A 98 19.86 -8.06 -9.00
N MET A 99 19.54 -7.92 -7.71
CA MET A 99 19.81 -8.95 -6.72
C MET A 99 18.98 -10.20 -6.98
N ALA A 100 17.75 -10.05 -7.41
CA ALA A 100 16.86 -11.16 -7.78
C ALA A 100 17.47 -12.03 -8.90
N LEU A 101 17.98 -11.41 -9.96
CA LEU A 101 18.70 -12.13 -11.02
C LEU A 101 20.01 -12.72 -10.54
N LYS A 102 20.82 -11.96 -9.78
CA LYS A 102 22.12 -12.40 -9.25
C LYS A 102 21.99 -13.66 -8.41
N HIS A 103 21.01 -13.67 -7.49
CA HIS A 103 20.76 -14.78 -6.57
C HIS A 103 19.84 -15.87 -7.15
N LYS A 104 19.34 -15.70 -8.38
CA LYS A 104 18.49 -16.66 -9.10
C LYS A 104 17.26 -17.06 -8.29
N ILE A 105 16.58 -16.08 -7.69
CA ILE A 105 15.34 -16.35 -6.97
C ILE A 105 14.29 -16.96 -7.91
N SER A 106 13.40 -17.77 -7.37
CA SER A 106 12.35 -18.44 -8.16
C SER A 106 11.23 -17.48 -8.56
N LYS A 107 10.89 -16.46 -7.72
CA LYS A 107 9.77 -15.54 -7.97
C LYS A 107 9.96 -14.21 -7.26
N LEU A 108 9.68 -13.12 -7.97
CA LEU A 108 9.50 -11.78 -7.41
C LEU A 108 8.02 -11.40 -7.44
N ILE A 109 7.46 -11.02 -6.30
CA ILE A 109 6.14 -10.40 -6.20
C ILE A 109 6.35 -8.90 -5.95
N HIS A 110 6.08 -8.08 -6.97
CA HIS A 110 6.27 -6.62 -6.91
C HIS A 110 4.96 -5.92 -6.58
N PHE A 111 4.96 -5.09 -5.54
CA PHE A 111 3.80 -4.27 -5.16
C PHE A 111 3.86 -2.91 -5.86
N SER A 112 3.13 -2.79 -6.97
CA SER A 112 2.83 -1.54 -7.66
C SER A 112 1.67 -0.81 -6.96
N SER A 113 0.77 -0.18 -7.70
CA SER A 113 -0.47 0.47 -7.23
C SER A 113 -1.44 0.60 -8.40
N VAL A 114 -2.74 0.68 -8.15
CA VAL A 114 -3.71 1.13 -9.16
C VAL A 114 -3.41 2.55 -9.65
N ASP A 115 -2.74 3.37 -8.84
CA ASP A 115 -2.31 4.72 -9.19
C ASP A 115 -1.18 4.76 -10.23
N ALA A 116 -0.52 3.64 -10.51
CA ALA A 116 0.45 3.53 -11.61
C ALA A 116 -0.21 3.59 -12.99
N PHE A 117 -1.51 3.32 -13.09
CA PHE A 117 -2.27 3.37 -14.34
C PHE A 117 -2.83 4.77 -14.62
N ILE A 118 -3.02 5.09 -15.90
CA ILE A 118 -3.78 6.26 -16.33
C ILE A 118 -5.23 6.06 -15.89
N ARG A 119 -5.78 7.00 -15.12
CA ARG A 119 -7.11 6.86 -14.52
C ARG A 119 -8.25 7.07 -15.51
N GLU A 120 -8.04 7.90 -16.53
CA GLU A 120 -9.05 8.19 -17.56
C GLU A 120 -9.22 7.03 -18.57
N PRO A 121 -10.46 6.82 -19.04
CA PRO A 121 -11.70 7.45 -18.62
C PRO A 121 -12.19 6.94 -17.26
N LEU A 122 -12.69 7.86 -16.39
CA LEU A 122 -13.09 7.56 -15.01
C LEU A 122 -14.38 6.74 -14.89
N ASP A 123 -15.20 6.75 -15.93
CA ASP A 123 -16.47 6.01 -16.02
C ASP A 123 -16.31 4.55 -16.52
N ALA A 124 -15.13 4.22 -17.03
CA ALA A 124 -14.79 2.85 -17.43
C ALA A 124 -14.11 2.08 -16.29
N PRO A 125 -14.27 0.74 -16.25
CA PRO A 125 -13.53 -0.09 -15.31
C PRO A 125 -12.02 0.11 -15.43
N LEU A 126 -11.31 0.13 -14.30
CA LEU A 126 -9.86 0.06 -14.29
C LEU A 126 -9.45 -1.41 -14.42
N LEU A 127 -8.80 -1.74 -15.53
CA LEU A 127 -8.35 -3.09 -15.85
C LEU A 127 -6.82 -3.14 -16.00
N GLU A 128 -6.26 -4.34 -15.98
CA GLU A 128 -4.82 -4.61 -16.00
C GLU A 128 -4.12 -4.24 -17.31
N ASP A 129 -4.85 -4.04 -18.39
CA ASP A 129 -4.37 -3.62 -19.72
C ASP A 129 -4.26 -2.09 -19.87
N ARG A 130 -4.69 -1.34 -18.87
CA ARG A 130 -4.62 0.12 -18.87
C ARG A 130 -3.16 0.58 -18.92
N SER A 131 -2.90 1.63 -19.72
CA SER A 131 -1.56 2.19 -19.86
C SER A 131 -1.03 2.77 -18.54
N LEU A 132 0.27 2.64 -18.32
CA LEU A 132 0.96 3.25 -17.19
C LEU A 132 1.16 4.75 -17.39
N VAL A 133 1.09 5.50 -16.28
CA VAL A 133 1.38 6.94 -16.24
C VAL A 133 2.78 7.23 -16.81
N VAL A 134 2.86 8.25 -17.67
CA VAL A 134 4.11 8.74 -18.29
C VAL A 134 4.35 10.23 -18.07
N ASP A 135 3.31 11.00 -17.69
CA ASP A 135 3.41 12.44 -17.53
C ASP A 135 4.24 12.80 -16.29
N GLN A 136 5.33 13.55 -16.52
CA GLN A 136 6.25 14.03 -15.49
C GLN A 136 5.60 15.03 -14.51
N ASN A 137 4.44 15.60 -14.86
CA ASN A 137 3.69 16.52 -14.02
C ASN A 137 2.71 15.79 -13.07
N THR A 138 2.53 14.50 -13.24
CA THR A 138 1.73 13.66 -12.34
C THR A 138 2.29 13.66 -10.91
N VAL A 139 1.49 13.27 -9.95
CA VAL A 139 1.91 13.06 -8.56
C VAL A 139 3.18 12.18 -8.53
N PRO A 140 4.24 12.61 -7.83
CA PRO A 140 5.51 11.87 -7.84
C PRO A 140 5.41 10.39 -7.46
N TYR A 141 4.50 10.06 -6.56
CA TYR A 141 4.24 8.68 -6.17
C TYR A 141 3.71 7.83 -7.34
N ASP A 142 2.66 8.30 -8.02
CA ASP A 142 2.03 7.58 -9.13
C ASP A 142 3.05 7.29 -10.25
N LEU A 143 3.81 8.32 -10.64
CA LEU A 143 4.87 8.18 -11.63
C LEU A 143 5.96 7.20 -11.17
N SER A 144 6.35 7.24 -9.89
CA SER A 144 7.38 6.35 -9.36
C SER A 144 6.95 4.88 -9.39
N LYS A 145 5.66 4.59 -9.12
CA LYS A 145 5.12 3.24 -9.22
C LYS A 145 5.09 2.74 -10.67
N ALA A 146 4.72 3.61 -11.60
CA ALA A 146 4.75 3.30 -13.03
C ALA A 146 6.18 3.05 -13.54
N ASP A 147 7.16 3.88 -13.13
CA ASP A 147 8.56 3.74 -13.52
C ASP A 147 9.19 2.46 -12.91
N ALA A 148 8.92 2.18 -11.64
CA ALA A 148 9.35 0.96 -10.97
C ALA A 148 8.83 -0.30 -11.69
N GLN A 149 7.57 -0.30 -12.07
CA GLN A 149 6.97 -1.40 -12.82
C GLN A 149 7.62 -1.61 -14.19
N ARG A 150 7.95 -0.54 -14.92
CA ARG A 150 8.69 -0.64 -16.20
C ARG A 150 10.04 -1.31 -16.00
N ILE A 151 10.74 -0.99 -14.91
CA ILE A 151 12.00 -1.66 -14.54
C ILE A 151 11.76 -3.15 -14.31
N VAL A 152 10.77 -3.53 -13.52
CA VAL A 152 10.44 -4.94 -13.27
C VAL A 152 10.22 -5.68 -14.60
N LEU A 153 9.40 -5.10 -15.50
CA LEU A 153 9.12 -5.68 -16.82
C LEU A 153 10.39 -5.81 -17.68
N GLU A 154 11.29 -4.81 -17.66
CA GLU A 154 12.60 -4.89 -18.34
C GLU A 154 13.44 -6.06 -17.80
N TYR A 155 13.47 -6.26 -16.49
CA TYR A 155 14.20 -7.38 -15.88
C TYR A 155 13.55 -8.74 -16.18
N CYS A 156 12.24 -8.77 -16.38
CA CYS A 156 11.58 -9.99 -16.86
C CYS A 156 12.04 -10.38 -18.27
N GLU A 157 12.34 -9.42 -19.16
CA GLU A 157 12.94 -9.71 -20.47
C GLU A 157 14.35 -10.31 -20.33
N ARG A 158 15.01 -10.08 -19.19
CA ARG A 158 16.34 -10.62 -18.87
C ARG A 158 16.29 -11.95 -18.12
N GLY A 159 15.08 -12.52 -17.93
CA GLY A 159 14.86 -13.82 -17.31
C GLY A 159 14.39 -13.83 -15.86
N LEU A 160 14.05 -12.66 -15.28
CA LEU A 160 13.40 -12.60 -13.97
C LEU A 160 11.95 -13.11 -14.07
N ASP A 161 11.53 -14.02 -13.20
CA ASP A 161 10.11 -14.34 -13.05
C ASP A 161 9.48 -13.40 -12.01
N ALA A 162 8.58 -12.52 -12.47
CA ALA A 162 7.89 -11.58 -11.60
C ALA A 162 6.40 -11.47 -11.90
N SER A 163 5.59 -11.41 -10.84
CA SER A 163 4.17 -11.01 -10.89
C SER A 163 4.01 -9.64 -10.24
N ILE A 164 3.10 -8.83 -10.76
CA ILE A 164 2.92 -7.44 -10.34
C ILE A 164 1.53 -7.27 -9.72
N ILE A 165 1.49 -6.90 -8.45
CA ILE A 165 0.27 -6.66 -7.68
C ILE A 165 -0.03 -5.15 -7.69
N HIS A 166 -1.26 -4.81 -8.06
CA HIS A 166 -1.78 -3.43 -8.05
C HIS A 166 -2.88 -3.32 -7.00
N PRO A 167 -2.56 -3.06 -5.74
CA PRO A 167 -3.60 -2.83 -4.73
C PRO A 167 -4.34 -1.52 -4.99
N SER A 168 -5.60 -1.49 -4.64
CA SER A 168 -6.37 -0.26 -4.40
C SER A 168 -5.96 0.38 -3.07
N GLY A 169 -6.77 1.24 -2.47
CA GLY A 169 -6.49 1.76 -1.13
C GLY A 169 -6.37 0.62 -0.10
N ILE A 170 -5.28 0.59 0.65
CA ILE A 170 -5.02 -0.49 1.61
C ILE A 170 -5.39 -0.03 3.02
N PHE A 171 -6.20 -0.81 3.74
CA PHE A 171 -6.40 -0.63 5.17
C PHE A 171 -6.64 -1.97 5.87
N GLY A 172 -6.67 -1.97 7.19
CA GLY A 172 -6.84 -3.19 7.97
C GLY A 172 -5.99 -3.21 9.23
N PRO A 173 -5.98 -4.32 9.98
CA PRO A 173 -5.18 -4.45 11.19
C PRO A 173 -3.66 -4.51 10.91
N ASN A 174 -2.88 -4.45 12.00
CA ASN A 174 -1.41 -4.51 12.00
C ASN A 174 -0.71 -3.31 11.32
N ASP A 175 -1.35 -2.15 11.28
CA ASP A 175 -0.74 -0.88 10.90
C ASP A 175 -0.05 -0.24 12.12
N PHE A 176 1.07 -0.85 12.58
CA PHE A 176 1.79 -0.48 13.81
C PHE A 176 2.39 0.92 13.77
N LYS A 177 2.74 1.39 12.57
CA LYS A 177 3.16 2.75 12.30
C LYS A 177 2.12 3.38 11.36
N PRO A 178 1.03 3.94 11.93
CA PRO A 178 -0.14 4.27 11.13
C PRO A 178 0.18 4.95 9.82
N SER A 179 -0.21 4.32 8.73
CA SER A 179 -0.11 4.83 7.36
C SER A 179 -0.89 6.14 7.23
N LEU A 180 -0.78 6.83 6.09
CA LEU A 180 -1.57 8.06 5.85
C LEU A 180 -3.07 7.80 6.03
N PHE A 181 -3.56 6.67 5.52
CA PHE A 181 -4.96 6.29 5.70
C PHE A 181 -5.24 5.83 7.14
N GLY A 182 -4.36 5.03 7.76
CA GLY A 182 -4.48 4.61 9.16
C GLY A 182 -4.53 5.80 10.13
N GLN A 183 -3.77 6.86 9.86
CA GLN A 183 -3.82 8.09 10.65
C GLN A 183 -5.17 8.82 10.48
N GLU A 184 -5.72 8.88 9.26
CA GLU A 184 -7.03 9.49 9.03
C GLU A 184 -8.16 8.63 9.63
N PHE A 185 -8.06 7.31 9.52
CA PHE A 185 -8.95 6.36 10.20
C PHE A 185 -8.99 6.62 11.71
N LEU A 186 -7.84 6.75 12.36
CA LEU A 186 -7.74 7.11 13.78
C LEU A 186 -8.32 8.48 14.08
N ASN A 187 -8.13 9.47 13.22
CA ASN A 187 -8.70 10.81 13.41
C ASN A 187 -10.24 10.77 13.39
N ILE A 188 -10.84 9.98 12.52
CA ILE A 188 -12.29 9.78 12.47
C ILE A 188 -12.76 9.04 13.73
N ALA A 189 -12.12 7.92 14.07
CA ALA A 189 -12.48 7.11 15.25
C ALA A 189 -12.38 7.91 16.56
N LYS A 190 -11.42 8.84 16.67
CA LYS A 190 -11.25 9.77 17.80
C LYS A 190 -12.23 10.97 17.77
N GLY A 191 -13.09 11.08 16.73
CA GLY A 191 -14.04 12.19 16.58
C GLY A 191 -13.39 13.54 16.20
N LYS A 192 -12.13 13.51 15.72
CA LYS A 192 -11.42 14.72 15.26
C LYS A 192 -11.90 15.24 13.89
N ARG A 193 -12.78 14.48 13.22
CA ARG A 193 -13.40 14.83 11.94
C ARG A 193 -14.92 14.96 12.09
N PRO A 194 -15.43 16.02 12.75
CA PRO A 194 -16.86 16.18 12.98
C PRO A 194 -17.66 16.42 11.69
N TYR A 195 -17.00 16.81 10.61
CA TYR A 195 -17.57 16.96 9.28
C TYR A 195 -16.70 16.24 8.25
N SER A 196 -17.33 15.61 7.26
CA SER A 196 -16.66 14.99 6.12
C SER A 196 -17.22 15.51 4.80
N ILE A 197 -16.48 15.28 3.72
CA ILE A 197 -16.98 15.42 2.35
C ILE A 197 -17.37 14.03 1.84
N ASN A 198 -18.40 13.96 0.99
CA ASN A 198 -18.83 12.69 0.40
C ASN A 198 -17.87 12.31 -0.76
N VAL A 199 -16.75 11.70 -0.38
CA VAL A 199 -15.76 11.12 -1.29
C VAL A 199 -15.31 9.78 -0.75
N GLY A 200 -14.89 8.90 -1.63
CA GLY A 200 -14.45 7.56 -1.26
C GLY A 200 -13.50 6.99 -2.28
N TYR A 201 -12.98 5.84 -1.94
CA TYR A 201 -12.06 5.05 -2.75
C TYR A 201 -12.49 3.60 -2.74
N ASP A 202 -11.93 2.81 -3.66
CA ASP A 202 -11.91 1.37 -3.50
C ASP A 202 -10.84 1.01 -2.47
N TYR A 203 -11.18 0.14 -1.51
CA TYR A 203 -10.28 -0.29 -0.45
C TYR A 203 -10.26 -1.81 -0.35
N VAL A 204 -9.04 -2.35 -0.28
CA VAL A 204 -8.79 -3.76 -0.01
C VAL A 204 -8.30 -3.95 1.43
N ASP A 205 -8.79 -4.99 2.10
CA ASP A 205 -8.23 -5.41 3.38
C ASP A 205 -6.79 -5.92 3.16
N VAL A 206 -5.87 -5.43 3.98
CA VAL A 206 -4.44 -5.80 3.90
C VAL A 206 -4.21 -7.31 4.01
N ARG A 207 -5.07 -8.03 4.72
CA ARG A 207 -4.98 -9.49 4.88
C ARG A 207 -5.34 -10.21 3.57
N ASP A 208 -6.41 -9.77 2.88
CA ASP A 208 -6.83 -10.33 1.60
C ASP A 208 -5.81 -10.03 0.51
N LEU A 209 -5.23 -8.82 0.55
CA LEU A 209 -4.11 -8.44 -0.31
C LEU A 209 -2.91 -9.36 -0.10
N CYS A 210 -2.51 -9.62 1.15
CA CYS A 210 -1.36 -10.45 1.47
C CYS A 210 -1.60 -11.92 1.09
N GLU A 211 -2.79 -12.46 1.38
CA GLU A 211 -3.17 -13.81 0.96
C GLU A 211 -3.09 -13.95 -0.56
N THR A 212 -3.67 -13.00 -1.30
CA THR A 212 -3.63 -12.99 -2.76
C THR A 212 -2.19 -12.89 -3.30
N ALA A 213 -1.36 -12.04 -2.68
CA ALA A 213 0.04 -11.89 -3.07
C ALA A 213 0.86 -13.17 -2.80
N VAL A 214 0.60 -13.88 -1.69
CA VAL A 214 1.29 -15.15 -1.41
C VAL A 214 0.84 -16.24 -2.39
N ASN A 215 -0.41 -16.24 -2.82
CA ASN A 215 -0.88 -17.15 -3.87
C ASN A 215 -0.15 -16.96 -5.22
N CYS A 216 0.45 -15.77 -5.46
CA CYS A 216 1.28 -15.55 -6.65
C CYS A 216 2.54 -16.42 -6.69
N ILE A 217 3.01 -16.96 -5.57
CA ILE A 217 4.19 -17.84 -5.57
C ILE A 217 3.96 -19.01 -6.51
N GLU A 218 2.80 -19.64 -6.41
CA GLU A 218 2.46 -20.85 -7.18
C GLU A 218 1.64 -20.55 -8.44
N LYS A 219 0.75 -19.56 -8.38
CA LYS A 219 -0.27 -19.31 -9.41
C LYS A 219 0.04 -18.08 -10.27
N GLY A 220 0.93 -17.20 -9.81
CA GLY A 220 1.23 -15.95 -10.51
C GLY A 220 1.93 -16.20 -11.85
N VAL A 221 1.44 -15.55 -12.90
CA VAL A 221 2.04 -15.62 -14.23
C VAL A 221 3.12 -14.56 -14.37
N ASN A 222 4.22 -14.91 -15.03
CA ASN A 222 5.33 -13.97 -15.29
C ASN A 222 4.85 -12.76 -16.10
N LYS A 223 5.27 -11.55 -15.71
CA LYS A 223 4.90 -10.25 -16.29
C LYS A 223 3.43 -9.86 -16.14
N GLN A 224 2.61 -10.71 -15.50
CA GLN A 224 1.19 -10.42 -15.36
C GLN A 224 0.94 -9.34 -14.30
N ASN A 225 0.14 -8.35 -14.66
CA ASN A 225 -0.47 -7.41 -13.72
C ASN A 225 -1.70 -8.05 -13.09
N TYR A 226 -1.85 -7.88 -11.77
CA TYR A 226 -3.04 -8.30 -11.02
C TYR A 226 -3.55 -7.11 -10.21
N ILE A 227 -4.70 -6.58 -10.58
CA ILE A 227 -5.39 -5.60 -9.75
C ILE A 227 -6.03 -6.33 -8.57
N VAL A 228 -5.70 -5.88 -7.36
CA VAL A 228 -6.22 -6.43 -6.11
C VAL A 228 -6.97 -5.32 -5.39
N GLY A 229 -8.20 -5.12 -5.79
CA GLY A 229 -9.15 -4.17 -5.18
C GLY A 229 -10.06 -4.87 -4.18
N GLY A 230 -10.83 -4.09 -3.46
CA GLY A 230 -11.78 -4.59 -2.48
C GLY A 230 -13.18 -4.07 -2.74
N ASN A 231 -13.61 -3.14 -1.92
CA ASN A 231 -14.93 -2.54 -2.00
C ASN A 231 -14.83 -1.01 -1.99
N TYR A 232 -15.64 -0.36 -2.80
CA TYR A 232 -15.76 1.10 -2.74
C TYR A 232 -16.41 1.51 -1.42
N MET A 233 -15.76 2.44 -0.72
CA MET A 233 -16.23 2.97 0.55
C MET A 233 -16.00 4.48 0.59
N ASP A 234 -17.00 5.27 0.96
CA ASP A 234 -16.81 6.68 1.26
C ASP A 234 -16.58 6.92 2.76
N PHE A 235 -16.01 8.08 3.08
CA PHE A 235 -15.68 8.43 4.46
C PHE A 235 -16.91 8.60 5.37
N VAL A 236 -18.08 8.87 4.81
CA VAL A 236 -19.33 9.00 5.57
C VAL A 236 -19.75 7.62 6.04
N TYR A 237 -19.84 6.67 5.11
CA TYR A 237 -20.17 5.29 5.43
C TYR A 237 -19.17 4.66 6.42
N MET A 238 -17.88 4.90 6.21
CA MET A 238 -16.84 4.43 7.14
C MET A 238 -17.09 4.96 8.57
N ALA A 239 -17.41 6.25 8.71
CA ALA A 239 -17.68 6.84 10.01
C ALA A 239 -18.99 6.36 10.64
N GLU A 240 -20.00 6.00 9.85
CA GLU A 240 -21.24 5.39 10.33
C GLU A 240 -20.97 3.99 10.92
N VAL A 241 -20.26 3.12 10.20
CA VAL A 241 -19.87 1.80 10.69
C VAL A 241 -19.01 1.91 11.96
N MET A 242 -18.02 2.82 11.96
CA MET A 242 -17.23 3.08 13.17
C MET A 242 -18.08 3.54 14.36
N ALA A 243 -19.08 4.40 14.11
CA ALA A 243 -19.96 4.91 15.15
C ALA A 243 -20.79 3.80 15.80
N GLU A 244 -21.27 2.84 15.00
CA GLU A 244 -21.98 1.64 15.50
C GLU A 244 -21.06 0.79 16.37
N VAL A 245 -19.86 0.45 15.90
CA VAL A 245 -18.89 -0.39 16.62
C VAL A 245 -18.43 0.28 17.93
N LEU A 246 -18.23 1.60 17.92
CA LEU A 246 -17.77 2.35 19.10
C LEU A 246 -18.89 2.80 20.01
N GLY A 247 -20.15 2.65 19.63
CA GLY A 247 -21.31 3.10 20.40
C GLY A 247 -21.37 4.61 20.63
N LYS A 248 -20.80 5.41 19.71
CA LYS A 248 -20.74 6.88 19.85
C LYS A 248 -20.88 7.59 18.50
N LYS A 249 -21.50 8.78 18.51
CA LYS A 249 -21.61 9.60 17.30
C LYS A 249 -20.26 10.21 16.94
N LEU A 250 -19.73 9.92 15.74
CA LEU A 250 -18.44 10.41 15.27
C LEU A 250 -18.57 11.65 14.37
N MET A 251 -19.61 11.71 13.54
CA MET A 251 -19.83 12.84 12.63
C MET A 251 -21.08 13.64 12.98
N ARG A 252 -21.05 14.93 12.65
CA ARG A 252 -22.19 15.88 12.78
C ARG A 252 -22.90 16.09 11.45
N GLY A 253 -22.21 15.90 10.32
CA GLY A 253 -22.76 16.07 8.99
C GLY A 253 -21.72 16.06 7.88
N THR A 254 -22.20 16.28 6.64
CA THR A 254 -21.39 16.34 5.43
C THR A 254 -21.30 17.78 4.93
N LEU A 255 -20.18 18.10 4.30
CA LEU A 255 -19.93 19.38 3.66
C LEU A 255 -19.85 19.20 2.14
N PRO A 256 -20.29 20.18 1.35
CA PRO A 256 -20.10 20.18 -0.09
C PRO A 256 -18.60 20.10 -0.47
N PHE A 257 -18.27 19.42 -1.56
CA PHE A 257 -16.87 19.18 -1.97
C PHE A 257 -16.04 20.47 -2.09
N PHE A 258 -16.64 21.58 -2.55
CA PHE A 258 -15.90 22.83 -2.71
C PHE A 258 -15.31 23.39 -1.40
N THR A 259 -15.86 23.00 -0.25
CA THR A 259 -15.38 23.46 1.08
C THR A 259 -13.96 23.02 1.38
N ILE A 260 -13.47 21.94 0.72
CA ILE A 260 -12.10 21.47 0.88
C ILE A 260 -11.09 22.53 0.38
N TYR A 261 -11.44 23.30 -0.65
CA TYR A 261 -10.59 24.39 -1.14
C TYR A 261 -10.49 25.53 -0.11
N LEU A 262 -11.53 25.78 0.67
CA LEU A 262 -11.54 26.79 1.73
C LEU A 262 -10.63 26.39 2.90
N SER A 263 -10.32 25.12 3.07
CA SER A 263 -9.40 24.63 4.10
C SER A 263 -7.91 24.79 3.75
N LEU A 264 -7.56 24.97 2.47
CA LEU A 264 -6.17 25.07 2.01
C LEU A 264 -5.35 26.15 2.73
N PRO A 265 -5.83 27.40 2.94
CA PRO A 265 -5.08 28.41 3.66
C PRO A 265 -4.77 27.99 5.11
N ILE A 266 -5.71 27.29 5.75
CA ILE A 266 -5.57 26.83 7.14
C ILE A 266 -4.44 25.79 7.23
N TYR A 267 -4.47 24.77 6.36
CA TYR A 267 -3.42 23.74 6.30
C TYR A 267 -2.06 24.31 5.87
N TYR A 268 -2.06 25.33 5.00
CA TYR A 268 -0.85 26.06 4.67
C TYR A 268 -0.25 26.76 5.89
N LEU A 269 -1.04 27.52 6.65
CA LEU A 269 -0.58 28.20 7.86
C LEU A 269 -0.12 27.19 8.91
N GLN A 270 -0.84 26.10 9.14
CA GLN A 270 -0.41 25.05 10.07
C GLN A 270 0.96 24.46 9.67
N SER A 271 1.22 24.28 8.38
CA SER A 271 2.50 23.75 7.90
C SER A 271 3.70 24.66 8.11
N LEU A 272 3.48 25.96 8.36
CA LEU A 272 4.56 26.90 8.70
C LEU A 272 5.05 26.72 10.15
N PHE A 273 4.21 26.14 11.01
CA PHE A 273 4.49 25.95 12.45
C PHE A 273 4.68 24.46 12.81
N SER A 274 4.62 23.55 11.84
CA SER A 274 4.72 22.11 12.03
C SER A 274 5.59 21.47 10.96
N ASN A 275 6.47 20.56 11.35
CA ASN A 275 7.22 19.72 10.41
C ASN A 275 6.39 18.54 9.85
N ALA A 276 5.12 18.44 10.25
CA ALA A 276 4.23 17.39 9.74
C ALA A 276 3.88 17.63 8.27
N PRO A 277 3.72 16.56 7.46
CA PRO A 277 3.23 16.65 6.08
C PRO A 277 1.89 17.40 6.03
N ARG A 278 1.66 18.19 4.98
CA ARG A 278 0.37 18.85 4.78
C ARG A 278 -0.70 17.81 4.53
N ALA A 279 -1.73 17.79 5.38
CA ALA A 279 -2.84 16.84 5.25
C ALA A 279 -3.64 17.06 3.97
N ILE A 280 -3.76 18.31 3.49
CA ILE A 280 -4.50 18.66 2.27
C ILE A 280 -3.65 19.61 1.41
N THR A 281 -3.47 19.23 0.13
CA THR A 281 -2.79 19.99 -0.92
C THR A 281 -3.66 20.01 -2.18
N LEU A 282 -3.34 20.86 -3.15
CA LEU A 282 -4.03 20.83 -4.44
C LEU A 282 -3.88 19.48 -5.15
N ASP A 283 -2.70 18.87 -5.06
CA ASP A 283 -2.44 17.54 -5.64
C ASP A 283 -3.31 16.46 -4.95
N SER A 284 -3.45 16.50 -3.61
CA SER A 284 -4.33 15.54 -2.89
C SER A 284 -5.82 15.76 -3.22
N ILE A 285 -6.26 17.01 -3.39
CA ILE A 285 -7.65 17.30 -3.80
C ILE A 285 -7.89 16.80 -5.23
N HIS A 286 -6.92 16.99 -6.13
CA HIS A 286 -7.02 16.46 -7.49
C HIS A 286 -7.09 14.92 -7.47
N THR A 287 -6.21 14.27 -6.74
CA THR A 287 -6.20 12.80 -6.57
C THR A 287 -7.56 12.29 -6.07
N ILE A 288 -8.14 12.93 -5.05
CA ILE A 288 -9.47 12.59 -4.53
C ILE A 288 -10.57 12.71 -5.60
N LYS A 289 -10.47 13.70 -6.48
CA LYS A 289 -11.50 13.98 -7.49
C LYS A 289 -11.47 13.01 -8.68
N VAL A 290 -10.29 12.49 -9.02
CA VAL A 290 -10.07 11.68 -10.23
C VAL A 290 -9.91 10.19 -9.94
N GLN A 291 -10.64 9.65 -8.98
CA GLN A 291 -10.60 8.23 -8.63
C GLN A 291 -11.54 7.38 -9.47
N ASN A 292 -11.06 6.24 -9.94
CA ASN A 292 -11.91 5.20 -10.49
C ASN A 292 -12.70 4.52 -9.35
N LYS A 293 -14.01 4.39 -9.56
CA LYS A 293 -14.92 3.74 -8.58
C LYS A 293 -15.16 2.27 -8.91
N ASN A 294 -14.83 1.85 -10.11
CA ASN A 294 -15.04 0.50 -10.59
C ASN A 294 -13.68 -0.20 -10.82
N ILE A 295 -13.29 -1.01 -9.85
CA ILE A 295 -12.03 -1.77 -9.83
C ILE A 295 -12.38 -3.24 -9.61
N PRO A 296 -12.73 -4.01 -10.67
CA PRO A 296 -13.38 -5.31 -10.51
C PRO A 296 -12.48 -6.44 -10.02
N SER A 297 -11.17 -6.35 -10.16
CA SER A 297 -10.18 -7.38 -9.72
C SER A 297 -10.46 -8.79 -10.22
N GLN A 298 -11.12 -8.90 -11.39
CA GLN A 298 -11.61 -10.19 -11.88
C GLN A 298 -10.48 -11.18 -12.13
N LEU A 299 -9.36 -10.72 -12.69
CA LEU A 299 -8.21 -11.58 -12.97
C LEU A 299 -7.59 -12.17 -11.69
N ALA A 300 -7.47 -11.35 -10.63
CA ALA A 300 -7.00 -11.82 -9.33
C ALA A 300 -7.97 -12.83 -8.69
N LYS A 301 -9.29 -12.63 -8.84
CA LYS A 301 -10.30 -13.59 -8.39
C LYS A 301 -10.16 -14.93 -9.08
N ASP A 302 -10.07 -14.93 -10.42
CA ASP A 302 -10.08 -16.14 -11.24
C ASP A 302 -8.77 -16.93 -11.10
N GLN A 303 -7.61 -16.25 -11.07
CA GLN A 303 -6.31 -16.92 -11.09
C GLN A 303 -5.69 -17.10 -9.71
N LEU A 304 -5.84 -16.12 -8.82
CA LEU A 304 -5.18 -16.12 -7.52
C LEU A 304 -6.13 -16.46 -6.36
N GLY A 305 -7.44 -16.58 -6.62
CA GLY A 305 -8.43 -16.84 -5.58
C GLY A 305 -8.71 -15.64 -4.69
N HIS A 306 -8.51 -14.42 -5.19
CA HIS A 306 -8.79 -13.20 -4.46
C HIS A 306 -10.27 -13.15 -4.02
N SER A 307 -10.51 -12.93 -2.73
CA SER A 307 -11.87 -12.85 -2.15
C SER A 307 -11.89 -11.75 -1.09
N PRO A 308 -12.26 -10.52 -1.45
CA PRO A 308 -12.27 -9.42 -0.51
C PRO A 308 -13.37 -9.60 0.55
N ARG A 309 -13.00 -9.44 1.82
CA ARG A 309 -13.94 -9.40 2.94
C ARG A 309 -14.77 -8.13 2.94
N SER A 310 -15.80 -8.09 3.77
CA SER A 310 -16.65 -6.90 3.86
C SER A 310 -15.91 -5.69 4.47
N VAL A 311 -16.37 -4.51 4.12
CA VAL A 311 -15.85 -3.25 4.68
C VAL A 311 -16.07 -3.19 6.18
N GLU A 312 -17.23 -3.67 6.65
CA GLU A 312 -17.63 -3.67 8.06
C GLU A 312 -16.71 -4.56 8.90
N GLU A 313 -16.36 -5.73 8.40
CA GLU A 313 -15.40 -6.64 9.06
C GLU A 313 -14.03 -5.96 9.16
N THR A 314 -13.54 -5.40 8.06
CA THR A 314 -12.24 -4.71 8.04
C THR A 314 -12.21 -3.53 9.00
N ILE A 315 -13.27 -2.69 9.03
CA ILE A 315 -13.36 -1.56 9.96
C ILE A 315 -13.35 -2.05 11.41
N THR A 316 -14.15 -3.06 11.71
CA THR A 316 -14.28 -3.63 13.07
C THR A 316 -12.95 -4.16 13.57
N ASP A 317 -12.26 -4.96 12.76
CA ASP A 317 -10.96 -5.54 13.11
C ASP A 317 -9.86 -4.48 13.22
N THR A 318 -9.90 -3.46 12.38
CA THR A 318 -8.96 -2.34 12.45
C THR A 318 -9.15 -1.50 13.71
N LEU A 319 -10.40 -1.24 14.12
CA LEU A 319 -10.71 -0.57 15.38
C LEU A 319 -10.22 -1.39 16.58
N LYS A 320 -10.46 -2.71 16.55
CA LYS A 320 -9.99 -3.63 17.58
C LYS A 320 -8.47 -3.58 17.69
N PHE A 321 -7.75 -3.71 16.56
CA PHE A 321 -6.29 -3.62 16.52
C PHE A 321 -5.77 -2.30 17.10
N PHE A 322 -6.32 -1.15 16.70
CA PHE A 322 -5.87 0.14 17.22
C PHE A 322 -6.20 0.34 18.71
N LYS A 323 -7.22 -0.30 19.23
CA LYS A 323 -7.50 -0.36 20.67
C LYS A 323 -6.43 -1.18 21.40
N GLU A 324 -6.18 -2.41 20.93
CA GLU A 324 -5.21 -3.34 21.54
C GLU A 324 -3.78 -2.81 21.48
N SER A 325 -3.41 -2.08 20.42
CA SER A 325 -2.11 -1.43 20.27
C SER A 325 -1.95 -0.12 21.04
N GLY A 326 -3.00 0.34 21.76
CA GLY A 326 -2.98 1.60 22.51
C GLY A 326 -3.00 2.86 21.62
N SER A 327 -3.31 2.71 20.33
CA SER A 327 -3.40 3.84 19.39
C SER A 327 -4.79 4.51 19.38
N LEU A 328 -5.80 3.79 19.88
CA LEU A 328 -7.18 4.25 20.07
C LEU A 328 -7.61 3.94 21.50
N ASP A 329 -7.83 5.00 22.30
CA ASP A 329 -8.34 4.92 23.67
C ASP A 329 -9.88 4.73 23.72
#